data_f41dd9d762a3fc428e81f0feb4b5409e
#
_entry.id   f41dd9d762a3fc428e81f0feb4b5409e
#
_cell.length_a   1.000
_cell.length_b   1.000
_cell.length_c   1.000
_cell.angle_alpha   90.00
_cell.angle_beta   90.00
_cell.angle_gamma   90.00
#
_symmetry.space_group_name_H-M   'P 1'
#
loop_
_entity.id
_entity.type
_entity.pdbx_description
1 polymer ?
#
loop_
_entity_poly.entity_id
_entity_poly.type
_entity_poly.pdbx_seq_one_letter_code
_entity_poly.pdbx_strand_id
1 'polypeptide(L)'
;MRTLVVGAAIVDLMMKVERLPKSGEDIPCKETKTVVGGCAYNVANTLRNLKCEHDLCVPVGSGSFADIIRRGMKEKGYEPMIEEPGEDNGYCLSLVEADGERTFITVQGAECHFKKEWFNRIDMDRYENIYIAGYQVCGKSGEIISQWLKTVPNVEEKHIFLHRDR
;
A
#
# COMPACT_ATOMS: atom_id res chain seq x y z
N MET A 1 12.98 -18.69 -4.11
CA MET A 1 13.31 -17.28 -3.78
C MET A 1 12.02 -16.58 -3.37
N ARG A 2 11.91 -16.23 -2.08
CA ARG A 2 10.71 -15.60 -1.52
C ARG A 2 10.93 -14.10 -1.32
N THR A 3 9.93 -13.31 -1.66
CA THR A 3 10.00 -11.85 -1.59
C THR A 3 9.09 -11.32 -0.47
N LEU A 4 9.63 -10.49 0.43
CA LEU A 4 8.83 -9.68 1.33
C LEU A 4 8.48 -8.36 0.63
N VAL A 5 7.20 -8.08 0.47
CA VAL A 5 6.70 -6.84 -0.16
C VAL A 5 6.21 -5.90 0.93
N VAL A 6 6.97 -4.84 1.21
CA VAL A 6 6.70 -3.86 2.27
C VAL A 6 6.15 -2.57 1.67
N GLY A 7 5.07 -2.05 2.24
CA GLY A 7 4.50 -0.78 1.80
C GLY A 7 3.06 -0.56 2.21
N ALA A 8 2.25 -0.02 1.31
CA ALA A 8 0.86 0.33 1.56
C ALA A 8 -0.12 -0.51 0.75
N ALA A 9 -1.28 -0.77 1.40
CA ALA A 9 -2.55 -1.03 0.75
C ALA A 9 -3.50 0.11 1.12
N ILE A 10 -4.18 0.69 0.15
CA ILE A 10 -5.14 1.78 0.31
C ILE A 10 -6.42 1.48 -0.47
N VAL A 11 -7.46 2.24 -0.21
CA VAL A 11 -8.69 2.18 -1.02
C VAL A 11 -8.65 3.26 -2.10
N ASP A 12 -8.77 2.87 -3.35
CA ASP A 12 -8.94 3.79 -4.48
C ASP A 12 -10.44 3.99 -4.75
N LEU A 13 -10.91 5.22 -4.57
CA LEU A 13 -12.25 5.70 -4.90
C LEU A 13 -12.19 6.39 -6.26
N MET A 14 -12.45 5.64 -7.33
CA MET A 14 -12.43 6.17 -8.69
C MET A 14 -13.78 6.79 -9.03
N MET A 15 -13.77 8.02 -9.52
CA MET A 15 -14.98 8.77 -9.94
C MET A 15 -14.78 9.29 -11.36
N LYS A 16 -15.62 8.88 -12.28
CA LYS A 16 -15.63 9.42 -13.64
C LYS A 16 -16.44 10.71 -13.69
N VAL A 17 -15.78 11.77 -14.09
CA VAL A 17 -16.35 13.11 -14.23
C VAL A 17 -16.17 13.62 -15.66
N GLU A 18 -16.96 14.59 -16.07
CA GLU A 18 -16.77 15.24 -17.38
C GLU A 18 -15.51 16.08 -17.40
N ARG A 19 -15.28 16.81 -16.30
CA ARG A 19 -14.15 17.70 -16.03
C ARG A 19 -13.97 17.87 -14.54
N LEU A 20 -12.89 18.45 -14.09
CA LEU A 20 -12.73 18.86 -12.69
C LEU A 20 -13.73 19.96 -12.31
N PRO A 21 -14.28 19.94 -11.08
CA PRO A 21 -15.11 21.03 -10.59
C PRO A 21 -14.25 22.27 -10.33
N LYS A 22 -14.83 23.45 -10.57
CA LYS A 22 -14.26 24.72 -10.12
C LYS A 22 -14.58 24.93 -8.64
N SER A 23 -13.88 25.84 -7.99
CA SER A 23 -14.17 26.21 -6.61
C SER A 23 -15.63 26.61 -6.42
N GLY A 24 -16.32 25.96 -5.46
CA GLY A 24 -17.72 26.20 -5.17
C GLY A 24 -18.73 25.53 -6.13
N GLU A 25 -18.27 24.73 -7.08
CA GLU A 25 -19.11 24.07 -8.07
C GLU A 25 -19.51 22.64 -7.61
N ASP A 26 -20.74 22.24 -7.88
CA ASP A 26 -21.24 20.89 -7.76
C ASP A 26 -21.41 20.28 -9.15
N ILE A 27 -20.76 19.14 -9.40
CA ILE A 27 -20.86 18.44 -10.68
C ILE A 27 -21.29 16.99 -10.49
N PRO A 28 -22.07 16.41 -11.40
CA PRO A 28 -22.46 15.00 -11.31
C PRO A 28 -21.30 14.09 -11.65
N CYS A 29 -21.18 13.00 -10.89
CA CYS A 29 -20.30 11.89 -11.22
C CYS A 29 -21.01 10.87 -12.10
N LYS A 30 -20.40 10.44 -13.20
CA LYS A 30 -20.99 9.48 -14.16
C LYS A 30 -20.91 8.04 -13.67
N GLU A 31 -19.81 7.68 -13.01
CA GLU A 31 -19.55 6.31 -12.56
C GLU A 31 -18.59 6.36 -11.35
N THR A 32 -18.82 5.48 -10.40
CA THR A 32 -17.91 5.29 -9.27
C THR A 32 -17.44 3.85 -9.18
N LYS A 33 -16.19 3.64 -8.77
CA LYS A 33 -15.63 2.33 -8.50
C LYS A 33 -14.74 2.38 -7.27
N THR A 34 -14.94 1.44 -6.36
CA THR A 34 -14.08 1.27 -5.18
C THR A 34 -13.24 0.01 -5.36
N VAL A 35 -11.93 0.15 -5.26
CA VAL A 35 -10.99 -0.98 -5.38
C VAL A 35 -9.90 -0.88 -4.32
N VAL A 36 -9.30 -2.02 -3.98
CA VAL A 36 -8.07 -2.01 -3.17
C VAL A 36 -6.90 -1.80 -4.11
N GLY A 37 -6.08 -0.81 -3.79
CA GLY A 37 -4.85 -0.43 -4.49
C GLY A 37 -3.69 -0.23 -3.53
N GLY A 38 -2.78 0.64 -3.91
CA GLY A 38 -1.53 0.89 -3.20
C GLY A 38 -0.36 0.12 -3.83
N CYS A 39 0.83 0.76 -3.83
CA CYS A 39 1.99 0.24 -4.57
C CYS A 39 2.38 -1.18 -4.15
N ALA A 40 2.48 -1.46 -2.85
CA ALA A 40 2.86 -2.79 -2.37
C ALA A 40 1.79 -3.85 -2.70
N TYR A 41 0.51 -3.51 -2.53
CA TYR A 41 -0.59 -4.41 -2.89
C TYR A 41 -0.58 -4.75 -4.38
N ASN A 42 -0.35 -3.78 -5.25
CA ASN A 42 -0.29 -3.98 -6.70
C ASN A 42 0.92 -4.84 -7.10
N VAL A 43 2.09 -4.63 -6.48
CA VAL A 43 3.28 -5.47 -6.69
C VAL A 43 3.04 -6.90 -6.24
N ALA A 44 2.46 -7.09 -5.04
CA ALA A 44 2.13 -8.44 -4.55
C ALA A 44 1.15 -9.16 -5.49
N ASN A 45 0.12 -8.47 -5.99
CA ASN A 45 -0.79 -9.06 -6.98
C ASN A 45 -0.08 -9.43 -8.29
N THR A 46 0.90 -8.65 -8.72
CA THR A 46 1.72 -8.96 -9.90
C THR A 46 2.55 -10.22 -9.64
N LEU A 47 3.25 -10.31 -8.52
CA LEU A 47 4.03 -11.49 -8.13
C LEU A 47 3.14 -12.74 -8.02
N ARG A 48 1.93 -12.59 -7.46
CA ARG A 48 0.93 -13.66 -7.40
C ARG A 48 0.54 -14.16 -8.81
N ASN A 49 0.28 -13.26 -9.73
CA ASN A 49 -0.08 -13.63 -11.11
C ASN A 49 1.09 -14.31 -11.84
N LEU A 50 2.33 -13.94 -11.52
CA LEU A 50 3.55 -14.57 -12.01
C LEU A 50 3.91 -15.85 -11.27
N LYS A 51 3.12 -16.26 -10.26
CA LYS A 51 3.36 -17.42 -9.38
C LYS A 51 4.70 -17.37 -8.65
N CYS A 52 5.20 -16.17 -8.36
CA CYS A 52 6.38 -15.95 -7.54
C CYS A 52 6.00 -16.03 -6.05
N GLU A 53 6.81 -16.70 -5.25
CA GLU A 53 6.60 -16.77 -3.79
C GLU A 53 6.85 -15.42 -3.14
N HIS A 54 5.87 -14.94 -2.38
CA HIS A 54 5.95 -13.65 -1.69
C HIS A 54 4.99 -13.58 -0.52
N ASP A 55 5.27 -12.66 0.39
CA ASP A 55 4.37 -12.25 1.45
C ASP A 55 4.15 -10.72 1.38
N LEU A 56 2.94 -10.28 1.70
CA LEU A 56 2.54 -8.87 1.65
C LEU A 56 2.55 -8.29 3.06
N CYS A 57 3.53 -7.42 3.34
CA CYS A 57 3.72 -6.74 4.61
C CYS A 57 3.21 -5.30 4.52
N VAL A 58 1.92 -5.12 4.77
CA VAL A 58 1.26 -3.82 4.81
C VAL A 58 0.47 -3.69 6.11
N PRO A 59 0.45 -2.51 6.76
CA PRO A 59 -0.41 -2.30 7.91
C PRO A 59 -1.87 -2.21 7.48
N VAL A 60 -2.71 -2.94 8.20
CA VAL A 60 -4.17 -2.88 8.05
C VAL A 60 -4.76 -2.35 9.35
N GLY A 61 -5.45 -1.24 9.25
CA GLY A 61 -6.02 -0.50 10.35
C GLY A 61 -7.36 -1.07 10.85
N SER A 62 -8.13 -0.20 11.49
CA SER A 62 -9.50 -0.47 11.92
C SER A 62 -10.42 0.64 11.44
N GLY A 63 -11.49 0.27 10.72
CA GLY A 63 -12.48 1.18 10.17
C GLY A 63 -12.98 0.72 8.81
N SER A 64 -13.75 1.58 8.15
CA SER A 64 -14.44 1.21 6.90
C SER A 64 -13.48 0.91 5.75
N PHE A 65 -12.40 1.65 5.63
CA PHE A 65 -11.41 1.42 4.57
C PHE A 65 -10.54 0.21 4.87
N ALA A 66 -10.14 0.00 6.13
CA ALA A 66 -9.45 -1.20 6.56
C ALA A 66 -10.27 -2.47 6.28
N ASP A 67 -11.58 -2.45 6.48
CA ASP A 67 -12.47 -3.58 6.18
C ASP A 67 -12.55 -3.89 4.69
N ILE A 68 -12.53 -2.86 3.84
CA ILE A 68 -12.44 -3.04 2.38
C ILE A 68 -11.11 -3.70 2.02
N ILE A 69 -10.00 -3.22 2.60
CA ILE A 69 -8.66 -3.77 2.36
C ILE A 69 -8.59 -5.24 2.82
N ARG A 70 -9.07 -5.57 4.03
CA ARG A 70 -9.09 -6.95 4.51
C ARG A 70 -9.83 -7.89 3.58
N ARG A 71 -11.02 -7.47 3.11
CA ARG A 71 -11.79 -8.27 2.14
C ARG A 71 -11.02 -8.48 0.84
N GLY A 72 -10.46 -7.41 0.27
CA GLY A 72 -9.67 -7.49 -0.96
C GLY A 72 -8.40 -8.33 -0.81
N MET A 73 -7.72 -8.26 0.33
CA MET A 73 -6.60 -9.13 0.67
C MET A 73 -7.02 -10.59 0.75
N LYS A 74 -8.08 -10.90 1.49
CA LYS A 74 -8.62 -12.25 1.65
C LYS A 74 -9.04 -12.88 0.32
N GLU A 75 -9.67 -12.12 -0.57
CA GLU A 75 -10.04 -12.59 -1.93
C GLU A 75 -8.82 -12.99 -2.77
N LYS A 76 -7.65 -12.43 -2.46
CA LYS A 76 -6.37 -12.75 -3.12
C LYS A 76 -5.54 -13.79 -2.35
N GLY A 77 -6.03 -14.27 -1.20
CA GLY A 77 -5.35 -15.25 -0.37
C GLY A 77 -4.27 -14.65 0.55
N TYR A 78 -4.32 -13.34 0.81
CA TYR A 78 -3.46 -12.68 1.80
C TYR A 78 -4.16 -12.55 3.14
N GLU A 79 -3.38 -12.71 4.22
CA GLU A 79 -3.77 -12.33 5.57
C GLU A 79 -2.92 -11.14 6.04
N PRO A 80 -3.48 -10.20 6.81
CA PRO A 80 -2.71 -9.06 7.34
C PRO A 80 -1.56 -9.54 8.21
N MET A 81 -0.33 -9.15 7.88
CA MET A 81 0.85 -9.40 8.73
C MET A 81 0.95 -8.37 9.86
N ILE A 82 0.39 -7.20 9.66
CA ILE A 82 0.40 -6.07 10.60
C ILE A 82 -1.03 -5.60 10.81
N GLU A 83 -1.49 -5.60 12.06
CA GLU A 83 -2.78 -5.07 12.50
C GLU A 83 -2.56 -3.81 13.32
N GLU A 84 -3.23 -2.71 12.94
CA GLU A 84 -3.20 -1.42 13.65
C GLU A 84 -4.61 -1.03 14.12
N PRO A 85 -4.99 -1.31 15.37
CA PRO A 85 -6.35 -1.10 15.83
C PRO A 85 -6.72 0.37 16.12
N GLY A 86 -5.74 1.28 16.11
CA GLY A 86 -5.92 2.67 16.52
C GLY A 86 -6.29 3.64 15.41
N GLU A 87 -6.22 3.22 14.14
CA GLU A 87 -6.38 4.11 12.99
C GLU A 87 -6.95 3.36 11.78
N ASP A 88 -7.74 4.03 10.94
CA ASP A 88 -8.20 3.45 9.66
C ASP A 88 -7.11 3.57 8.59
N ASN A 89 -7.22 2.80 7.53
CA ASN A 89 -6.38 2.97 6.36
C ASN A 89 -6.77 4.21 5.55
N GLY A 90 -5.80 4.73 4.83
CA GLY A 90 -6.00 5.83 3.91
C GLY A 90 -6.78 5.43 2.64
N TYR A 91 -7.18 6.45 1.91
CA TYR A 91 -7.83 6.29 0.62
C TYR A 91 -7.36 7.35 -0.38
N CYS A 92 -7.49 7.03 -1.64
CA CYS A 92 -7.21 7.94 -2.74
C CYS A 92 -8.50 8.18 -3.53
N LEU A 93 -8.98 9.42 -3.55
CA LEU A 93 -9.99 9.86 -4.48
C LEU A 93 -9.33 10.13 -5.83
N SER A 94 -9.71 9.38 -6.86
CA SER A 94 -9.20 9.51 -8.22
C SER A 94 -10.32 10.05 -9.12
N LEU A 95 -10.20 11.31 -9.51
CA LEU A 95 -11.09 11.93 -10.49
C LEU A 95 -10.54 11.63 -11.89
N VAL A 96 -11.34 10.95 -12.70
CA VAL A 96 -10.98 10.54 -14.07
C VAL A 96 -11.82 11.36 -15.04
N GLU A 97 -11.18 12.25 -15.78
CA GLU A 97 -11.83 13.12 -16.76
C GLU A 97 -12.15 12.39 -18.07
N ALA A 98 -12.96 13.01 -18.93
CA ALA A 98 -13.42 12.40 -20.16
C ALA A 98 -12.28 12.07 -21.17
N ASP A 99 -11.17 12.83 -21.11
CA ASP A 99 -9.96 12.61 -21.91
C ASP A 99 -9.00 11.56 -21.30
N GLY A 100 -9.32 11.05 -20.11
CA GLY A 100 -8.53 10.06 -19.39
C GLY A 100 -7.51 10.64 -18.40
N GLU A 101 -7.38 11.97 -18.31
CA GLU A 101 -6.56 12.60 -17.28
C GLU A 101 -7.08 12.26 -15.88
N ARG A 102 -6.15 12.20 -14.93
CA ARG A 102 -6.46 11.79 -13.54
C ARG A 102 -5.93 12.79 -12.55
N THR A 103 -6.79 13.21 -11.66
CA THR A 103 -6.44 14.03 -10.50
C THR A 103 -6.68 13.24 -9.23
N PHE A 104 -5.70 13.28 -8.31
CA PHE A 104 -5.73 12.49 -7.10
C PHE A 104 -5.82 13.39 -5.86
N ILE A 105 -6.66 12.98 -4.91
CA ILE A 105 -6.71 13.53 -3.56
C ILE A 105 -6.53 12.37 -2.60
N THR A 106 -5.39 12.33 -1.89
CA THR A 106 -5.04 11.23 -1.02
C THR A 106 -5.19 11.63 0.44
N VAL A 107 -5.91 10.80 1.19
CA VAL A 107 -5.97 10.87 2.65
C VAL A 107 -5.11 9.72 3.18
N GLN A 108 -4.09 10.08 3.96
CA GLN A 108 -3.17 9.11 4.57
C GLN A 108 -3.79 8.51 5.83
N GLY A 109 -3.48 7.26 6.11
CA GLY A 109 -3.94 6.52 7.28
C GLY A 109 -2.83 5.62 7.84
N ALA A 110 -3.22 4.53 8.47
CA ALA A 110 -2.32 3.59 9.17
C ALA A 110 -1.10 3.16 8.32
N GLU A 111 -1.26 3.04 6.99
CA GLU A 111 -0.19 2.65 6.06
C GLU A 111 0.95 3.66 5.94
N CYS A 112 0.77 4.87 6.46
CA CYS A 112 1.80 5.92 6.46
C CYS A 112 2.50 6.09 7.81
N HIS A 113 2.03 5.40 8.86
CA HIS A 113 2.52 5.56 10.23
C HIS A 113 3.25 4.31 10.74
N PHE A 114 4.29 3.89 10.02
CA PHE A 114 5.06 2.70 10.37
C PHE A 114 5.60 2.75 11.80
N LYS A 115 5.59 1.60 12.46
CA LYS A 115 6.07 1.40 13.83
C LYS A 115 7.19 0.36 13.83
N LYS A 116 8.22 0.58 14.65
CA LYS A 116 9.39 -0.30 14.73
C LYS A 116 9.00 -1.73 15.15
N GLU A 117 8.08 -1.85 16.07
CA GLU A 117 7.60 -3.12 16.63
C GLU A 117 6.89 -4.01 15.62
N TRP A 118 6.37 -3.47 14.52
CA TRP A 118 5.73 -4.26 13.47
C TRP A 118 6.68 -5.23 12.79
N PHE A 119 7.95 -4.86 12.71
CA PHE A 119 8.97 -5.69 12.06
C PHE A 119 9.56 -6.78 12.97
N ASN A 120 9.34 -6.69 14.30
CA ASN A 120 9.93 -7.63 15.27
C ASN A 120 9.42 -9.07 15.12
N ARG A 121 8.29 -9.27 14.45
CA ARG A 121 7.64 -10.58 14.27
C ARG A 121 7.91 -11.20 12.90
N ILE A 122 8.65 -10.50 12.04
CA ILE A 122 8.94 -10.96 10.69
C ILE A 122 10.22 -11.80 10.73
N ASP A 123 10.07 -13.09 10.42
CA ASP A 123 11.20 -14.00 10.27
C ASP A 123 11.90 -13.71 8.92
N MET A 124 12.97 -12.93 8.98
CA MET A 124 13.70 -12.45 7.80
C MET A 124 14.55 -13.53 7.12
N ASP A 125 14.81 -14.66 7.77
CA ASP A 125 15.55 -15.78 7.16
C ASP A 125 14.74 -16.48 6.05
N ARG A 126 13.43 -16.23 6.00
CA ARG A 126 12.53 -16.74 4.96
C ARG A 126 12.60 -16.00 3.63
N TYR A 127 13.27 -14.84 3.58
CA TYR A 127 13.22 -13.94 2.42
C TYR A 127 14.61 -13.68 1.87
N GLU A 128 14.79 -13.92 0.59
CA GLU A 128 15.98 -13.53 -0.17
C GLU A 128 15.81 -12.12 -0.79
N ASN A 129 14.55 -11.73 -1.04
CA ASN A 129 14.26 -10.44 -1.64
C ASN A 129 13.38 -9.59 -0.70
N ILE A 130 13.65 -8.29 -0.66
CA ILE A 130 12.85 -7.29 0.03
C ILE A 130 12.48 -6.20 -0.98
N TYR A 131 11.20 -6.05 -1.26
CA TYR A 131 10.68 -4.93 -2.03
C TYR A 131 10.08 -3.89 -1.08
N ILE A 132 10.43 -2.62 -1.25
CA ILE A 132 9.90 -1.50 -0.45
C ILE A 132 9.28 -0.47 -1.38
N ALA A 133 8.00 -0.17 -1.18
CA ALA A 133 7.30 0.87 -1.92
C ALA A 133 7.77 2.26 -1.51
N GLY A 134 8.01 3.14 -2.49
CA GLY A 134 8.70 4.41 -2.31
C GLY A 134 8.02 5.41 -1.40
N TYR A 135 6.70 5.42 -1.35
CA TYR A 135 5.96 6.30 -0.44
C TYR A 135 6.29 6.07 1.04
N GLN A 136 6.63 4.84 1.42
CA GLN A 136 6.95 4.48 2.81
C GLN A 136 8.39 4.83 3.22
N VAL A 137 9.26 5.19 2.27
CA VAL A 137 10.64 5.61 2.61
C VAL A 137 10.80 7.10 2.86
N CYS A 138 9.70 7.84 2.88
CA CYS A 138 9.68 9.26 3.18
C CYS A 138 9.36 9.53 4.66
N GLY A 139 9.90 10.64 5.19
CA GLY A 139 9.61 11.08 6.54
C GLY A 139 9.95 10.05 7.63
N LYS A 140 9.15 10.05 8.70
CA LYS A 140 9.38 9.20 9.88
C LYS A 140 9.30 7.71 9.58
N SER A 141 8.42 7.28 8.70
CA SER A 141 8.31 5.87 8.28
C SER A 141 9.58 5.41 7.56
N GLY A 142 10.17 6.27 6.74
CA GLY A 142 11.45 5.99 6.07
C GLY A 142 12.61 5.79 7.04
N GLU A 143 12.66 6.60 8.10
CA GLU A 143 13.67 6.42 9.17
C GLU A 143 13.50 5.07 9.87
N ILE A 144 12.26 4.68 10.19
CA ILE A 144 11.95 3.40 10.84
C ILE A 144 12.34 2.23 9.94
N ILE A 145 11.96 2.26 8.66
CA ILE A 145 12.31 1.22 7.69
C ILE A 145 13.82 1.13 7.50
N SER A 146 14.51 2.28 7.41
CA SER A 146 15.97 2.32 7.30
C SER A 146 16.67 1.71 8.53
N GLN A 147 16.16 2.00 9.74
CA GLN A 147 16.68 1.40 10.96
C GLN A 147 16.42 -0.11 11.02
N TRP A 148 15.23 -0.53 10.63
CA TRP A 148 14.89 -1.96 10.55
C TRP A 148 15.81 -2.70 9.59
N LEU A 149 16.03 -2.20 8.37
CA LEU A 149 16.92 -2.84 7.40
C LEU A 149 18.32 -3.10 7.95
N LYS A 150 18.85 -2.21 8.80
CA LYS A 150 20.15 -2.41 9.48
C LYS A 150 20.15 -3.55 10.48
N THR A 151 18.99 -4.01 10.92
CA THR A 151 18.84 -5.13 11.86
C THR A 151 18.51 -6.46 11.19
N VAL A 152 18.29 -6.44 9.86
CA VAL A 152 17.99 -7.64 9.08
C VAL A 152 19.22 -8.55 9.02
N PRO A 153 19.13 -9.84 9.45
CA PRO A 153 20.24 -10.75 9.36
C PRO A 153 20.70 -10.95 7.92
N ASN A 154 22.03 -10.99 7.72
CA ASN A 154 22.65 -11.23 6.41
C ASN A 154 22.07 -10.33 5.30
N VAL A 155 21.83 -9.05 5.64
CA VAL A 155 21.21 -8.09 4.71
C VAL A 155 22.02 -7.90 3.43
N GLU A 156 23.33 -8.07 3.50
CA GLU A 156 24.27 -8.02 2.36
C GLU A 156 24.08 -9.16 1.35
N GLU A 157 23.47 -10.26 1.76
CA GLU A 157 23.13 -11.40 0.89
C GLU A 157 21.72 -11.28 0.28
N LYS A 158 20.93 -10.26 0.69
CA LYS A 158 19.56 -10.05 0.24
C LYS A 158 19.47 -9.01 -0.88
N HIS A 159 18.55 -9.24 -1.81
CA HIS A 159 18.25 -8.27 -2.85
C HIS A 159 17.19 -7.27 -2.35
N ILE A 160 17.57 -6.00 -2.25
CA ILE A 160 16.66 -4.92 -1.81
C ILE A 160 16.26 -4.10 -3.03
N PHE A 161 14.95 -4.05 -3.29
CA PHE A 161 14.34 -3.27 -4.37
C PHE A 161 13.59 -2.09 -3.75
N LEU A 162 14.02 -0.89 -4.06
CA LEU A 162 13.34 0.33 -3.68
C LEU A 162 12.66 0.94 -4.91
N HIS A 163 11.35 0.98 -4.92
CA HIS A 163 10.58 1.66 -5.95
C HIS A 163 10.30 3.09 -5.50
N ARG A 164 10.74 4.05 -6.30
CA ARG A 164 10.45 5.48 -6.08
C ARG A 164 9.39 5.91 -7.10
N ASP A 165 8.19 6.19 -6.61
CA ASP A 165 7.19 6.90 -7.39
C ASP A 165 7.61 8.36 -7.57
N ARG A 166 7.31 8.91 -8.72
CA ARG A 166 7.63 10.30 -9.06
C ARG A 166 6.66 11.27 -8.41
#